data_a85df5ea0ec2e6396c50a94ec07ef7d2
#
_entry.id   a85df5ea0ec2e6396c50a94ec07ef7d2
#
_cell.length_a   1.000
_cell.length_b   1.000
_cell.length_c   1.000
_cell.angle_alpha   90.00
_cell.angle_beta   90.00
_cell.angle_gamma   90.00
#
_symmetry.space_group_name_H-M   'P 1'
#
loop_
_entity.id
_entity.type
_entity.pdbx_description
1 polymer ?
#
loop_
_entity_poly.entity_id
_entity_poly.type
_entity_poly.pdbx_seq_one_letter_code
_entity_poly.pdbx_strand_id
1 'polypeptide(L)'
;EQRPAPLVRTLERLVPRLAWLYGYDKVPKGLVDRFAWAELAGPQGPVATEEVIIGLVLFAPGCTYPSHAHTGITESYFVLSGSVSQNDDGVFTPGSMLFNPPGRRHRITVGQRDPALLAYAWVGARDELAGQKLSFRKPRK
;
A
#
# COMPACT_ATOMS: atom_id res chain seq x y z
N GLU A 1 -11.54 -18.99 -9.77
CA GLU A 1 -10.81 -17.87 -9.15
C GLU A 1 -11.24 -17.78 -7.69
N GLN A 2 -10.43 -18.34 -6.80
CA GLN A 2 -10.70 -18.29 -5.35
C GLN A 2 -10.46 -16.86 -4.89
N ARG A 3 -11.52 -16.07 -4.79
CA ARG A 3 -11.48 -14.78 -4.11
C ARG A 3 -11.05 -15.00 -2.65
N PRO A 4 -10.25 -14.12 -2.05
CA PRO A 4 -9.86 -14.19 -0.64
C PRO A 4 -11.07 -13.84 0.28
N ALA A 5 -12.22 -14.45 0.01
CA ALA A 5 -13.50 -14.09 0.62
C ALA A 5 -13.53 -14.18 2.16
N PRO A 6 -12.89 -15.15 2.83
CA PRO A 6 -12.87 -15.17 4.29
C PRO A 6 -12.06 -14.00 4.86
N LEU A 7 -10.92 -13.69 4.26
CA LEU A 7 -10.06 -12.57 4.66
C LEU A 7 -10.78 -11.23 4.45
N VAL A 8 -11.39 -11.03 3.28
CA VAL A 8 -12.14 -9.81 2.98
C VAL A 8 -13.28 -9.60 3.98
N ARG A 9 -14.10 -10.62 4.28
CA ARG A 9 -15.17 -10.52 5.29
C ARG A 9 -14.67 -10.19 6.69
N THR A 10 -13.50 -10.68 7.05
CA THR A 10 -12.88 -10.32 8.33
C THR A 10 -12.43 -8.85 8.33
N LEU A 11 -11.81 -8.41 7.26
CA LEU A 11 -11.37 -7.03 7.10
C LEU A 11 -12.52 -6.03 7.02
N GLU A 12 -13.65 -6.38 6.40
CA GLU A 12 -14.86 -5.54 6.37
C GLU A 12 -15.35 -5.15 7.75
N ARG A 13 -15.16 -6.00 8.75
CA ARG A 13 -15.50 -5.70 10.15
C ARG A 13 -14.51 -4.75 10.82
N LEU A 14 -13.28 -4.75 10.37
CA LEU A 14 -12.20 -3.92 10.91
C LEU A 14 -12.14 -2.54 10.27
N VAL A 15 -12.36 -2.47 8.95
CA VAL A 15 -12.24 -1.24 8.15
C VAL A 15 -12.89 -0.01 8.79
N PRO A 16 -14.14 -0.06 9.31
CA PRO A 16 -14.77 1.09 9.95
C PRO A 16 -14.16 1.50 11.29
N ARG A 17 -13.31 0.65 11.87
CA ARG A 17 -12.69 0.85 13.19
C ARG A 17 -11.22 1.21 13.12
N LEU A 18 -10.64 1.23 11.92
CA LEU A 18 -9.22 1.55 11.73
C LEU A 18 -8.97 3.06 11.77
N ALA A 19 -7.80 3.44 12.25
CA ALA A 19 -7.31 4.80 12.17
C ALA A 19 -6.75 5.07 10.76
N TRP A 20 -7.60 5.53 9.85
CA TRP A 20 -7.20 5.88 8.50
C TRP A 20 -6.46 7.21 8.47
N LEU A 21 -5.30 7.22 7.83
CA LEU A 21 -4.46 8.39 7.62
C LEU A 21 -4.48 8.77 6.13
N TYR A 22 -4.54 10.07 5.87
CA TYR A 22 -4.73 10.64 4.53
C TYR A 22 -3.47 11.37 4.07
N GLY A 23 -2.43 10.64 3.77
CA GLY A 23 -1.23 11.21 3.21
C GLY A 23 0.00 11.17 4.11
N TYR A 24 1.00 11.87 3.65
CA TYR A 24 2.30 12.10 4.29
C TYR A 24 2.55 13.60 4.31
N ASP A 25 3.57 14.09 5.00
CA ASP A 25 3.92 15.51 5.10
C ASP A 25 4.04 16.23 3.74
N LYS A 26 4.40 15.51 2.67
CA LYS A 26 4.53 16.04 1.30
C LYS A 26 3.86 15.11 0.29
N VAL A 27 2.55 15.18 0.20
CA VAL A 27 1.77 14.38 -0.77
C VAL A 27 1.83 15.03 -2.15
N PRO A 28 2.14 14.27 -3.23
CA PRO A 28 2.01 14.75 -4.60
C PRO A 28 0.59 15.22 -4.90
N LYS A 29 0.43 16.32 -5.64
CA LYS A 29 -0.87 16.96 -5.91
C LYS A 29 -1.93 15.99 -6.46
N GLY A 30 -1.57 15.07 -7.36
CA GLY A 30 -2.50 14.09 -7.93
C GLY A 30 -2.93 12.98 -6.97
N LEU A 31 -2.39 12.94 -5.76
CA LEU A 31 -2.67 11.92 -4.76
C LEU A 31 -3.44 12.48 -3.56
N VAL A 32 -3.52 13.80 -3.41
CA VAL A 32 -4.26 14.44 -2.32
C VAL A 32 -5.72 13.98 -2.35
N ASP A 33 -6.23 13.53 -1.21
CA ASP A 33 -7.60 13.01 -1.04
C ASP A 33 -7.95 11.81 -1.93
N ARG A 34 -6.95 11.16 -2.51
CA ARG A 34 -7.15 10.03 -3.41
C ARG A 34 -6.58 8.71 -2.89
N PHE A 35 -6.01 8.73 -1.72
CA PHE A 35 -5.60 7.50 -1.01
C PHE A 35 -5.67 7.68 0.50
N ALA A 36 -5.83 6.57 1.19
CA ALA A 36 -5.73 6.49 2.64
C ALA A 36 -5.05 5.17 3.02
N TRP A 37 -4.40 5.16 4.16
CA TRP A 37 -3.76 3.95 4.68
C TRP A 37 -4.02 3.80 6.18
N ALA A 38 -3.98 2.56 6.65
CA ALA A 38 -4.17 2.23 8.05
C ALA A 38 -3.22 1.11 8.46
N GLU A 39 -2.44 1.33 9.51
CA GLU A 39 -1.56 0.31 10.08
C GLU A 39 -2.38 -0.64 10.95
N LEU A 40 -2.20 -1.94 10.75
CA LEU A 40 -2.81 -3.02 11.53
C LEU A 40 -1.85 -3.56 12.59
N ALA A 41 -0.62 -3.77 12.19
CA ALA A 41 0.48 -4.19 13.06
C ALA A 41 1.73 -3.38 12.72
N GLY A 42 2.42 -2.91 13.74
CA GLY A 42 3.59 -2.07 13.60
C GLY A 42 3.76 -1.14 14.80
N PRO A 43 4.71 -0.21 14.73
CA PRO A 43 4.97 0.72 15.84
C PRO A 43 3.78 1.60 16.22
N GLN A 44 2.87 1.86 15.28
CA GLN A 44 1.70 2.76 15.45
C GLN A 44 0.36 2.05 15.30
N GLY A 45 0.35 0.75 15.02
CA GLY A 45 -0.85 -0.02 14.82
C GLY A 45 -1.49 -0.50 16.13
N PRO A 46 -2.74 -1.01 16.06
CA PRO A 46 -3.40 -1.64 17.22
C PRO A 46 -2.65 -2.88 17.73
N VAL A 47 -1.90 -3.56 16.89
CA VAL A 47 -0.96 -4.61 17.28
C VAL A 47 0.44 -4.03 17.26
N ALA A 48 0.97 -3.70 18.44
CA ALA A 48 2.29 -3.10 18.56
C ALA A 48 3.38 -4.14 18.29
N THR A 49 4.26 -3.85 17.33
CA THR A 49 5.42 -4.67 17.00
C THR A 49 6.48 -3.82 16.29
N GLU A 50 7.75 -4.20 16.45
CA GLU A 50 8.88 -3.60 15.75
C GLU A 50 9.47 -4.52 14.67
N GLU A 51 8.90 -5.73 14.51
CA GLU A 51 9.40 -6.77 13.62
C GLU A 51 8.87 -6.66 12.18
N VAL A 52 7.70 -6.05 12.02
CA VAL A 52 7.00 -5.93 10.73
C VAL A 52 6.03 -4.76 10.78
N ILE A 53 5.75 -4.18 9.62
CA ILE A 53 4.61 -3.27 9.46
C ILE A 53 3.64 -3.92 8.49
N ILE A 54 2.39 -4.10 8.93
CA ILE A 54 1.28 -4.63 8.12
C ILE A 54 0.14 -3.63 8.17
N GLY A 55 -0.42 -3.32 7.02
CA GLY A 55 -1.53 -2.40 6.94
C GLY A 55 -2.36 -2.57 5.69
N LEU A 56 -3.31 -1.66 5.54
CA LEU A 56 -4.19 -1.54 4.38
C LEU A 56 -3.95 -0.20 3.71
N VAL A 57 -4.00 -0.17 2.40
CA VAL A 57 -4.01 1.05 1.61
C VAL A 57 -5.20 1.01 0.65
N LEU A 58 -5.96 2.10 0.64
CA LEU A 58 -7.13 2.30 -0.21
C LEU A 58 -6.82 3.43 -1.20
N PHE A 59 -7.04 3.15 -2.47
CA PHE A 59 -6.85 4.10 -3.57
C PHE A 59 -8.15 4.39 -4.28
N ALA A 60 -8.37 5.65 -4.65
CA ALA A 60 -9.48 6.06 -5.51
C ALA A 60 -9.33 5.48 -6.94
N PRO A 61 -10.44 5.29 -7.67
CA PRO A 61 -10.40 4.87 -9.08
C PRO A 61 -9.53 5.80 -9.92
N GLY A 62 -8.75 5.24 -10.84
CA GLY A 62 -7.86 5.97 -11.73
C GLY A 62 -6.69 6.69 -11.05
N CYS A 63 -6.48 6.46 -9.76
CA CYS A 63 -5.38 7.03 -9.01
C CYS A 63 -4.04 6.44 -9.45
N THR A 64 -3.01 7.26 -9.48
CA THR A 64 -1.62 6.80 -9.63
C THR A 64 -0.85 7.15 -8.37
N TYR A 65 -0.38 6.11 -7.68
CA TYR A 65 0.60 6.25 -6.60
C TYR A 65 1.98 6.37 -7.22
N PRO A 66 2.64 7.54 -7.12
CA PRO A 66 3.84 7.84 -7.91
C PRO A 66 4.98 6.88 -7.64
N SER A 67 5.89 6.80 -8.60
CA SER A 67 7.09 5.98 -8.48
C SER A 67 7.90 6.35 -7.24
N HIS A 68 8.08 5.40 -6.36
CA HIS A 68 8.82 5.52 -5.11
C HIS A 68 9.62 4.25 -4.83
N ALA A 69 10.47 4.31 -3.84
CA ALA A 69 11.23 3.15 -3.35
C ALA A 69 11.36 3.23 -1.83
N HIS A 70 11.57 2.08 -1.20
CA HIS A 70 11.86 1.95 0.21
C HIS A 70 13.32 1.55 0.41
N THR A 71 14.03 2.23 1.29
CA THR A 71 15.41 1.89 1.64
C THR A 71 15.39 0.82 2.74
N GLY A 72 16.13 -0.27 2.53
CA GLY A 72 16.27 -1.34 3.51
C GLY A 72 14.99 -2.12 3.82
N ILE A 73 13.92 -1.91 3.07
CA ILE A 73 12.61 -2.52 3.27
C ILE A 73 12.21 -3.35 2.06
N THR A 74 11.82 -4.59 2.32
CA THR A 74 11.06 -5.40 1.37
C THR A 74 9.57 -5.12 1.55
N GLU A 75 8.91 -4.70 0.49
CA GLU A 75 7.47 -4.47 0.48
C GLU A 75 6.74 -5.52 -0.35
N SER A 76 5.65 -6.03 0.18
CA SER A 76 4.72 -6.88 -0.55
C SER A 76 3.33 -6.25 -0.52
N TYR A 77 2.63 -6.31 -1.65
CA TYR A 77 1.20 -5.99 -1.73
C TYR A 77 0.39 -7.25 -2.01
N PHE A 78 -0.78 -7.32 -1.45
CA PHE A 78 -1.80 -8.30 -1.77
C PHE A 78 -3.07 -7.57 -2.18
N VAL A 79 -3.54 -7.81 -3.41
CA VAL A 79 -4.75 -7.16 -3.94
C VAL A 79 -5.98 -7.82 -3.32
N LEU A 80 -6.73 -7.05 -2.55
CA LEU A 80 -7.96 -7.50 -1.87
C LEU A 80 -9.20 -7.21 -2.71
N SER A 81 -9.27 -6.02 -3.30
CA SER A 81 -10.35 -5.62 -4.21
C SER A 81 -9.87 -4.59 -5.23
N GLY A 82 -10.63 -4.43 -6.31
CA GLY A 82 -10.25 -3.58 -7.44
C GLY A 82 -9.18 -4.21 -8.31
N SER A 83 -8.55 -3.40 -9.14
CA SER A 83 -7.44 -3.83 -10.00
C SER A 83 -6.36 -2.76 -10.04
N VAL A 84 -5.12 -3.20 -10.09
CA VAL A 84 -3.95 -2.31 -10.17
C VAL A 84 -2.97 -2.81 -11.21
N SER A 85 -2.12 -1.91 -11.70
CA SER A 85 -0.87 -2.29 -12.36
C SER A 85 0.31 -1.77 -11.54
N GLN A 86 1.42 -2.48 -11.58
CA GLN A 86 2.67 -2.03 -11.01
C GLN A 86 3.66 -1.77 -12.14
N ASN A 87 4.18 -0.56 -12.22
CA ASN A 87 4.95 -0.10 -13.38
C ASN A 87 4.15 -0.37 -14.67
N ASP A 88 4.71 -1.14 -15.58
CA ASP A 88 4.05 -1.57 -16.83
C ASP A 88 3.91 -3.11 -16.90
N ASP A 89 3.93 -3.77 -15.75
CA ASP A 89 4.01 -5.24 -15.66
C ASP A 89 2.65 -5.96 -15.87
N GLY A 90 1.61 -5.23 -16.27
CA GLY A 90 0.28 -5.79 -16.51
C GLY A 90 -0.73 -5.44 -15.42
N VAL A 91 -1.90 -6.10 -15.44
CA VAL A 91 -3.00 -5.85 -14.52
C VAL A 91 -3.10 -6.97 -13.50
N PHE A 92 -3.11 -6.58 -12.24
CA PHE A 92 -3.25 -7.49 -11.10
C PHE A 92 -4.64 -7.34 -10.48
N THR A 93 -5.31 -8.47 -10.30
CA THR A 93 -6.67 -8.58 -9.76
C THR A 93 -6.66 -9.16 -8.35
N PRO A 94 -7.81 -9.20 -7.63
CA PRO A 94 -7.88 -9.76 -6.28
C PRO A 94 -7.27 -11.16 -6.17
N GLY A 95 -6.43 -11.34 -5.16
CA GLY A 95 -5.63 -12.55 -4.96
C GLY A 95 -4.20 -12.49 -5.50
N SER A 96 -3.86 -11.46 -6.27
CA SER A 96 -2.49 -11.25 -6.76
C SER A 96 -1.58 -10.70 -5.66
N MET A 97 -0.32 -11.14 -5.69
CA MET A 97 0.75 -10.58 -4.87
C MET A 97 1.77 -9.85 -5.74
N LEU A 98 2.24 -8.70 -5.25
CA LEU A 98 3.31 -7.93 -5.84
C LEU A 98 4.46 -7.87 -4.82
N PHE A 99 5.68 -8.01 -5.31
CA PHE A 99 6.86 -8.08 -4.47
C PHE A 99 7.89 -7.02 -4.89
N ASN A 100 8.31 -6.20 -3.95
CA ASN A 100 9.26 -5.13 -4.15
C ASN A 100 10.44 -5.28 -3.18
N PRO A 101 11.60 -5.79 -3.64
CA PRO A 101 12.80 -5.83 -2.83
C PRO A 101 13.29 -4.41 -2.50
N PRO A 102 14.19 -4.26 -1.50
CA PRO A 102 14.75 -2.95 -1.14
C PRO A 102 15.32 -2.20 -2.33
N GLY A 103 15.01 -0.91 -2.41
CA GLY A 103 15.51 -0.02 -3.46
C GLY A 103 14.79 -0.12 -4.81
N ARG A 104 13.95 -1.13 -5.02
CA ARG A 104 13.18 -1.25 -6.27
C ARG A 104 12.12 -0.16 -6.36
N ARG A 105 12.23 0.68 -7.37
CA ARG A 105 11.20 1.69 -7.64
C ARG A 105 9.96 1.04 -8.24
N HIS A 106 8.80 1.46 -7.72
CA HIS A 106 7.52 0.98 -8.20
C HIS A 106 6.48 2.10 -8.17
N ARG A 107 5.55 2.02 -9.10
CA ARG A 107 4.41 2.91 -9.28
C ARG A 107 3.15 2.05 -9.36
N ILE A 108 2.14 2.39 -8.58
CA ILE A 108 0.84 1.71 -8.63
C ILE A 108 -0.14 2.59 -9.41
N THR A 109 -0.79 2.03 -10.40
CA THR A 109 -1.89 2.67 -11.14
C THR A 109 -3.15 1.85 -10.92
N VAL A 110 -4.22 2.51 -10.51
CA VAL A 110 -5.51 1.90 -10.18
C VAL A 110 -6.44 1.92 -11.38
N GLY A 111 -7.24 0.86 -11.53
CA GLY A 111 -8.25 0.78 -12.58
C GLY A 111 -9.26 1.93 -12.50
N GLN A 112 -9.85 2.30 -13.65
CA GLN A 112 -10.67 3.51 -13.78
C GLN A 112 -12.07 3.41 -13.14
N ARG A 113 -12.56 2.21 -12.91
CA ARG A 113 -13.96 1.99 -12.49
C ARG A 113 -14.13 1.91 -10.98
N ASP A 114 -13.27 1.15 -10.32
CA ASP A 114 -13.44 0.77 -8.93
C ASP A 114 -12.24 1.23 -8.09
N PRO A 115 -12.47 1.55 -6.80
CA PRO A 115 -11.35 1.74 -5.88
C PRO A 115 -10.57 0.43 -5.71
N ALA A 116 -9.31 0.53 -5.36
CA ALA A 116 -8.48 -0.63 -5.04
C ALA A 116 -8.12 -0.64 -3.57
N LEU A 117 -8.31 -1.78 -2.93
CA LEU A 117 -7.86 -2.05 -1.56
C LEU A 117 -6.75 -3.10 -1.62
N LEU A 118 -5.60 -2.74 -1.08
CA LEU A 118 -4.44 -3.63 -0.97
C LEU A 118 -4.04 -3.78 0.50
N ALA A 119 -3.68 -4.99 0.89
CA ALA A 119 -2.86 -5.18 2.08
C ALA A 119 -1.39 -4.95 1.71
N TYR A 120 -0.63 -4.34 2.59
CA TYR A 120 0.81 -4.21 2.45
C TYR A 120 1.53 -4.80 3.66
N ALA A 121 2.73 -5.31 3.42
CA ALA A 121 3.63 -5.77 4.47
C ALA A 121 5.04 -5.24 4.18
N TRP A 122 5.66 -4.66 5.22
CA TRP A 122 7.04 -4.19 5.19
C TRP A 122 7.88 -5.02 6.13
N VAL A 123 8.95 -5.59 5.60
CA VAL A 123 9.92 -6.39 6.35
C VAL A 123 11.30 -5.79 6.17
N GLY A 124 12.03 -5.62 7.26
CA GLY A 124 13.36 -5.05 7.29
C GLY A 124 13.92 -5.00 8.70
N ALA A 125 15.09 -4.42 8.86
CA ALA A 125 15.65 -4.19 10.20
C ALA A 125 14.78 -3.20 11.00
N ARG A 126 14.77 -3.31 12.32
CA ARG A 126 13.92 -2.49 13.21
C ARG A 126 14.15 -0.99 13.04
N ASP A 127 15.38 -0.55 12.90
CA ASP A 127 15.74 0.84 12.65
C ASP A 127 15.25 1.32 11.27
N GLU A 128 15.28 0.48 10.25
CA GLU A 128 14.74 0.79 8.93
C GLU A 128 13.20 0.90 8.97
N LEU A 129 12.52 0.02 9.68
CA LEU A 129 11.06 0.08 9.87
C LEU A 129 10.65 1.34 10.65
N ALA A 130 11.38 1.68 11.71
CA ALA A 130 11.10 2.86 12.53
C ALA A 130 11.40 4.18 11.80
N GLY A 131 12.42 4.19 10.94
CA GLY A 131 12.88 5.37 10.20
C GLY A 131 12.36 5.47 8.76
N GLN A 132 11.26 4.77 8.42
CA GLN A 132 10.79 4.62 7.06
C GLN A 132 10.63 5.96 6.32
N LYS A 133 11.39 6.11 5.23
CA LYS A 133 11.33 7.27 4.35
C LYS A 133 10.87 6.85 2.96
N LEU A 134 9.85 7.52 2.44
CA LEU A 134 9.43 7.38 1.05
C LEU A 134 10.24 8.33 0.16
N SER A 135 10.82 7.78 -0.91
CA SER A 135 11.54 8.54 -1.93
C SER A 135 10.72 8.59 -3.21
N PHE A 136 10.05 9.71 -3.46
CA PHE A 136 9.30 9.96 -4.69
C PHE A 136 10.21 10.54 -5.78
N ARG A 137 10.00 10.09 -7.02
CA ARG A 137 10.67 10.66 -8.18
C ARG A 137 10.02 12.00 -8.53
N LYS A 138 10.82 13.07 -8.65
CA LYS A 138 10.30 14.35 -9.15
C LYS A 138 9.83 14.18 -10.60
N PRO A 139 8.66 14.75 -10.98
CA PRO A 139 8.28 14.79 -12.39
C PRO A 139 9.39 15.46 -13.22
N ARG A 140 9.70 14.91 -14.37
CA ARG A 140 10.54 15.64 -15.34
C ARG A 140 9.77 16.87 -15.78
N LYS A 141 10.41 18.04 -15.72
CA LYS A 141 9.88 19.27 -16.29
C LYS A 141 9.80 19.15 -17.80
#